data_621fc1e52baf328e489e504ba9253ddd
#
_entry.id   621fc1e52baf328e489e504ba9253ddd
#
_cell.length_a   1.000
_cell.length_b   1.000
_cell.length_c   1.000
_cell.angle_alpha   90.00
_cell.angle_beta   90.00
_cell.angle_gamma   90.00
#
_symmetry.space_group_name_H-M   'P 1'
#
loop_
_entity.id
_entity.type
_entity.pdbx_description
1 polymer ?
#
loop_
_entity_poly.entity_id
_entity_poly.type
_entity_poly.pdbx_seq_one_letter_code
_entity_poly.pdbx_strand_id
1 'polypeptide(L)'
;MQQLTYIVSGTADAQRKAEQAKEKLDRIPHVESLLITIAAPCDMPAEKAGSMVNAVRELFPHARILAHTCALKMADLCLDTEGAMLTFTAFESSRVEFVTVEGNTPASEAKESIARFIGTRPHTKAVEILVVGLMDQLGALLEEGTAMDERIAVFGAFVDSPPMGVHGYLIADDAELRFGMAAIVFHGETLDAHAVRNFGWNELGREIVATRVDGCTVKELDGGIPLRIYERYFGIKDDGNFGSDAALFPLCFEEEDGSVSARVPLKIEEGSGELTFGLPMQAGTKFRLAYGDPYGILTKAAENARDMSAFSPQAIFGTACIGHYLLLGEDVVTEMSPCAGLPSSTVFVFGEVRRVGRRIVPANLNVLLVGMKEKSNYVKAA
;
A
#
# COMPACT_ATOMS: atom_id res chain seq x y z
N MET A 1 7.61 0.31 -21.91
CA MET A 1 6.48 0.22 -20.95
C MET A 1 5.58 1.43 -21.09
N GLN A 2 4.25 1.30 -20.96
CA GLN A 2 3.28 2.39 -20.98
C GLN A 2 2.22 2.18 -19.90
N GLN A 3 1.85 3.25 -19.17
CA GLN A 3 0.76 3.21 -18.19
C GLN A 3 -0.33 4.24 -18.60
N LEU A 4 -1.59 3.82 -18.48
CA LEU A 4 -2.78 4.63 -18.74
C LEU A 4 -3.73 4.49 -17.54
N THR A 5 -4.16 5.59 -16.96
CA THR A 5 -5.02 5.59 -15.78
C THR A 5 -6.31 6.38 -16.07
N TYR A 6 -7.44 5.88 -15.61
CA TYR A 6 -8.76 6.47 -15.77
C TYR A 6 -9.58 6.36 -14.48
N ILE A 7 -10.35 7.40 -14.18
CA ILE A 7 -11.42 7.30 -13.19
C ILE A 7 -12.70 6.87 -13.90
N VAL A 8 -13.43 5.91 -13.33
CA VAL A 8 -14.62 5.31 -13.90
C VAL A 8 -15.75 5.25 -12.87
N SER A 9 -16.97 5.55 -13.30
CA SER A 9 -18.15 5.61 -12.41
C SER A 9 -18.90 4.27 -12.28
N GLY A 10 -18.60 3.28 -13.11
CA GLY A 10 -19.25 1.97 -13.10
C GLY A 10 -18.86 1.10 -14.28
N THR A 11 -19.49 -0.07 -14.41
CA THR A 11 -19.11 -1.11 -15.39
C THR A 11 -19.17 -0.63 -16.84
N ALA A 12 -20.21 0.08 -17.25
CA ALA A 12 -20.32 0.61 -18.62
C ALA A 12 -19.24 1.65 -18.94
N ASP A 13 -18.87 2.48 -17.95
CA ASP A 13 -17.79 3.45 -18.12
C ASP A 13 -16.42 2.76 -18.13
N ALA A 14 -16.22 1.74 -17.28
CA ALA A 14 -15.01 0.93 -17.29
C ALA A 14 -14.80 0.24 -18.65
N GLN A 15 -15.86 -0.32 -19.24
CA GLN A 15 -15.80 -0.92 -20.57
C GLN A 15 -15.40 0.12 -21.63
N ARG A 16 -16.05 1.28 -21.65
CA ARG A 16 -15.73 2.36 -22.60
C ARG A 16 -14.27 2.85 -22.46
N LYS A 17 -13.77 2.99 -21.21
CA LYS A 17 -12.39 3.36 -20.96
C LYS A 17 -11.40 2.26 -21.34
N ALA A 18 -11.78 1.00 -21.17
CA ALA A 18 -11.00 -0.13 -21.62
C ALA A 18 -10.88 -0.18 -23.16
N GLU A 19 -11.95 0.14 -23.89
CA GLU A 19 -11.91 0.30 -25.36
C GLU A 19 -10.94 1.41 -25.78
N GLN A 20 -11.00 2.59 -25.11
CA GLN A 20 -10.07 3.70 -25.35
C GLN A 20 -8.61 3.31 -25.04
N ALA A 21 -8.39 2.56 -23.96
CA ALA A 21 -7.07 2.05 -23.62
C ALA A 21 -6.57 1.08 -24.67
N LYS A 22 -7.44 0.18 -25.15
CA LYS A 22 -7.09 -0.80 -26.17
C LYS A 22 -6.61 -0.13 -27.46
N GLU A 23 -7.30 0.90 -27.95
CA GLU A 23 -6.88 1.65 -29.15
C GLU A 23 -5.47 2.26 -29.01
N LYS A 24 -5.08 2.66 -27.78
CA LYS A 24 -3.74 3.21 -27.51
C LYS A 24 -2.70 2.09 -27.38
N LEU A 25 -3.03 1.02 -26.67
CA LEU A 25 -2.13 -0.09 -26.41
C LEU A 25 -1.87 -0.93 -27.68
N ASP A 26 -2.85 -1.07 -28.58
CA ASP A 26 -2.70 -1.74 -29.88
C ASP A 26 -1.66 -1.05 -30.79
N ARG A 27 -1.22 0.17 -30.47
CA ARG A 27 -0.14 0.89 -31.17
C ARG A 27 1.26 0.50 -30.66
N ILE A 28 1.35 -0.19 -29.56
CA ILE A 28 2.63 -0.72 -29.04
C ILE A 28 2.99 -1.95 -29.87
N PRO A 29 4.18 -1.99 -30.50
CA PRO A 29 4.54 -3.07 -31.42
C PRO A 29 4.54 -4.47 -30.78
N HIS A 30 4.87 -4.53 -29.48
CA HIS A 30 4.90 -5.76 -28.72
C HIS A 30 4.57 -5.47 -27.25
N VAL A 31 3.67 -6.28 -26.68
CA VAL A 31 3.34 -6.28 -25.26
C VAL A 31 3.57 -7.70 -24.73
N GLU A 32 4.61 -7.87 -23.92
CA GLU A 32 4.95 -9.14 -23.29
C GLU A 32 3.99 -9.47 -22.15
N SER A 33 3.55 -8.44 -21.39
CA SER A 33 2.63 -8.59 -20.28
C SER A 33 1.80 -7.34 -20.08
N LEU A 34 0.52 -7.50 -19.72
CA LEU A 34 -0.39 -6.41 -19.39
C LEU A 34 -0.95 -6.62 -17.99
N LEU A 35 -0.72 -5.66 -17.11
CA LEU A 35 -1.36 -5.57 -15.81
C LEU A 35 -2.51 -4.57 -15.88
N ILE A 36 -3.69 -4.97 -15.41
CA ILE A 36 -4.84 -4.08 -15.24
C ILE A 36 -5.23 -4.08 -13.78
N THR A 37 -5.24 -2.90 -13.15
CA THR A 37 -5.67 -2.75 -11.77
C THR A 37 -6.96 -1.94 -11.68
N ILE A 38 -7.86 -2.34 -10.78
CA ILE A 38 -9.11 -1.65 -10.46
C ILE A 38 -9.10 -1.34 -8.97
N ALA A 39 -8.79 -0.10 -8.61
CA ALA A 39 -8.88 0.36 -7.24
C ALA A 39 -10.28 0.94 -6.99
N ALA A 40 -11.06 0.26 -6.18
CA ALA A 40 -12.47 0.56 -5.92
C ALA A 40 -12.66 1.24 -4.55
N PRO A 41 -13.59 2.17 -4.39
CA PRO A 41 -13.91 2.74 -3.08
C PRO A 41 -14.45 1.65 -2.13
N CYS A 42 -14.25 1.84 -0.82
CA CYS A 42 -14.59 0.84 0.21
C CYS A 42 -16.08 0.49 0.28
N ASP A 43 -16.95 1.38 -0.17
CA ASP A 43 -18.41 1.16 -0.22
C ASP A 43 -18.88 0.45 -1.51
N MET A 44 -17.97 0.21 -2.46
CA MET A 44 -18.30 -0.53 -3.69
C MET A 44 -18.36 -2.03 -3.40
N PRO A 45 -19.50 -2.69 -3.62
CA PRO A 45 -19.61 -4.15 -3.48
C PRO A 45 -18.66 -4.90 -4.43
N ALA A 46 -18.13 -6.04 -3.98
CA ALA A 46 -17.22 -6.85 -4.80
C ALA A 46 -17.88 -7.34 -6.09
N GLU A 47 -19.20 -7.60 -6.07
CA GLU A 47 -19.94 -8.02 -7.27
C GLU A 47 -19.90 -6.94 -8.36
N LYS A 48 -19.92 -5.65 -7.97
CA LYS A 48 -19.80 -4.52 -8.89
C LYS A 48 -18.38 -4.42 -9.46
N ALA A 49 -17.37 -4.58 -8.60
CA ALA A 49 -15.98 -4.65 -9.03
C ALA A 49 -15.72 -5.87 -9.94
N GLY A 50 -16.26 -7.04 -9.59
CA GLY A 50 -16.22 -8.26 -10.43
C GLY A 50 -16.86 -8.06 -11.79
N SER A 51 -17.97 -7.31 -11.87
CA SER A 51 -18.59 -6.94 -13.14
C SER A 51 -17.68 -6.05 -14.00
N MET A 52 -16.93 -5.14 -13.40
CA MET A 52 -15.91 -4.35 -14.12
C MET A 52 -14.74 -5.23 -14.58
N VAL A 53 -14.26 -6.14 -13.72
CA VAL A 53 -13.22 -7.13 -14.07
C VAL A 53 -13.63 -7.93 -15.30
N ASN A 54 -14.86 -8.45 -15.32
CA ASN A 54 -15.38 -9.24 -16.45
C ASN A 54 -15.47 -8.41 -17.73
N ALA A 55 -16.01 -7.19 -17.67
CA ALA A 55 -16.11 -6.28 -18.83
C ALA A 55 -14.72 -5.94 -19.42
N VAL A 56 -13.73 -5.74 -18.57
CA VAL A 56 -12.34 -5.48 -19.01
C VAL A 56 -11.69 -6.75 -19.57
N ARG A 57 -11.94 -7.90 -18.95
CA ARG A 57 -11.39 -9.21 -19.41
C ARG A 57 -11.88 -9.60 -20.81
N GLU A 58 -13.12 -9.27 -21.16
CA GLU A 58 -13.63 -9.50 -22.52
C GLU A 58 -12.77 -8.81 -23.58
N LEU A 59 -12.23 -7.63 -23.28
CA LEU A 59 -11.38 -6.86 -24.19
C LEU A 59 -9.90 -7.26 -24.11
N PHE A 60 -9.46 -7.78 -22.95
CA PHE A 60 -8.07 -8.13 -22.65
C PHE A 60 -7.97 -9.53 -22.02
N PRO A 61 -8.26 -10.61 -22.77
CA PRO A 61 -8.37 -11.97 -22.22
C PRO A 61 -7.04 -12.52 -21.66
N HIS A 62 -5.90 -11.96 -22.06
CA HIS A 62 -4.58 -12.39 -21.61
C HIS A 62 -3.94 -11.47 -20.57
N ALA A 63 -4.64 -10.39 -20.15
CA ALA A 63 -4.14 -9.51 -19.13
C ALA A 63 -4.22 -10.16 -17.74
N ARG A 64 -3.28 -9.80 -16.87
CA ARG A 64 -3.41 -10.05 -15.44
C ARG A 64 -4.27 -8.93 -14.85
N ILE A 65 -5.35 -9.30 -14.18
CA ILE A 65 -6.33 -8.33 -13.64
C ILE A 65 -6.37 -8.44 -12.12
N LEU A 66 -6.23 -7.30 -11.46
CA LEU A 66 -6.29 -7.16 -10.01
C LEU A 66 -7.30 -6.10 -9.64
N ALA A 67 -8.30 -6.44 -8.82
CA ALA A 67 -9.20 -5.44 -8.23
C ALA A 67 -9.11 -5.49 -6.70
N HIS A 68 -9.16 -4.33 -6.06
CA HIS A 68 -9.11 -4.22 -4.61
C HIS A 68 -9.81 -2.96 -4.11
N THR A 69 -10.16 -2.95 -2.84
CA THR A 69 -10.68 -1.77 -2.16
C THR A 69 -9.57 -0.80 -1.76
N CYS A 70 -9.89 0.49 -1.69
CA CYS A 70 -9.03 1.54 -1.18
C CYS A 70 -9.87 2.66 -0.55
N ALA A 71 -9.27 3.47 0.33
CA ALA A 71 -9.94 4.61 0.93
C ALA A 71 -10.15 5.74 -0.08
N LEU A 72 -9.09 6.14 -0.77
CA LEU A 72 -9.07 7.14 -1.82
C LEU A 72 -8.13 6.69 -2.94
N LYS A 73 -8.15 7.37 -4.07
CA LYS A 73 -7.26 7.11 -5.19
C LYS A 73 -6.87 8.39 -5.90
N MET A 74 -5.70 8.36 -6.53
CA MET A 74 -5.17 9.49 -7.29
C MET A 74 -4.60 9.00 -8.62
N ALA A 75 -5.21 9.49 -9.70
CA ALA A 75 -4.80 9.23 -11.07
C ALA A 75 -4.09 10.49 -11.61
N ASP A 76 -2.81 10.38 -11.96
CA ASP A 76 -2.04 11.50 -12.53
C ASP A 76 -2.21 12.84 -11.75
N LEU A 77 -2.12 12.78 -10.42
CA LEU A 77 -2.36 13.90 -9.46
C LEU A 77 -3.82 14.39 -9.36
N CYS A 78 -4.78 13.69 -9.94
CA CYS A 78 -6.19 13.98 -9.72
C CYS A 78 -6.74 13.07 -8.62
N LEU A 79 -7.01 13.64 -7.43
CA LEU A 79 -7.62 12.94 -6.31
C LEU A 79 -9.10 12.65 -6.61
N ASP A 80 -9.53 11.42 -6.35
CA ASP A 80 -10.92 10.98 -6.49
C ASP A 80 -11.38 10.18 -5.28
N THR A 81 -12.61 10.46 -4.84
CA THR A 81 -13.23 9.85 -3.67
C THR A 81 -14.37 8.87 -4.03
N GLU A 82 -14.98 9.00 -5.20
CA GLU A 82 -16.23 8.32 -5.54
C GLU A 82 -16.09 7.20 -6.57
N GLY A 83 -15.39 7.46 -7.69
CA GLY A 83 -15.22 6.50 -8.78
C GLY A 83 -14.29 5.33 -8.44
N ALA A 84 -14.14 4.37 -9.33
CA ALA A 84 -13.02 3.43 -9.30
C ALA A 84 -11.89 3.93 -10.20
N MET A 85 -10.64 3.62 -9.84
CA MET A 85 -9.48 3.91 -10.67
C MET A 85 -9.11 2.67 -11.47
N LEU A 86 -9.13 2.77 -12.78
CA LEU A 86 -8.78 1.72 -13.73
C LEU A 86 -7.44 2.06 -14.38
N THR A 87 -6.42 1.24 -14.12
CA THR A 87 -5.05 1.45 -14.61
C THR A 87 -4.61 0.28 -15.49
N PHE A 88 -4.09 0.60 -16.66
CA PHE A 88 -3.48 -0.33 -17.59
C PHE A 88 -1.98 -0.09 -17.62
N THR A 89 -1.17 -1.12 -17.36
CA THR A 89 0.28 -1.04 -17.46
C THR A 89 0.79 -2.12 -18.40
N ALA A 90 1.21 -1.71 -19.59
CA ALA A 90 1.78 -2.59 -20.60
C ALA A 90 3.30 -2.65 -20.45
N PHE A 91 3.83 -3.87 -20.37
CA PHE A 91 5.25 -4.19 -20.35
C PHE A 91 5.64 -4.75 -21.73
N GLU A 92 6.68 -4.17 -22.33
CA GLU A 92 7.15 -4.58 -23.66
C GLU A 92 8.13 -5.76 -23.62
N SER A 93 8.84 -5.95 -22.51
CA SER A 93 9.90 -6.96 -22.37
C SER A 93 9.99 -7.58 -20.98
N SER A 94 9.10 -7.19 -20.08
CA SER A 94 9.05 -7.67 -18.70
C SER A 94 7.71 -8.34 -18.40
N ARG A 95 7.64 -9.09 -17.32
CA ARG A 95 6.45 -9.85 -16.95
C ARG A 95 5.94 -9.43 -15.57
N VAL A 96 4.63 -9.53 -15.43
CA VAL A 96 3.92 -9.42 -14.16
C VAL A 96 3.15 -10.71 -13.89
N GLU A 97 3.33 -11.26 -12.71
CA GLU A 97 2.68 -12.49 -12.28
C GLU A 97 2.17 -12.34 -10.84
N PHE A 98 1.13 -13.12 -10.48
CA PHE A 98 0.55 -13.13 -9.15
C PHE A 98 0.68 -14.50 -8.49
N VAL A 99 0.78 -14.48 -7.15
CA VAL A 99 0.42 -15.61 -6.29
C VAL A 99 -0.56 -15.11 -5.24
N THR A 100 -1.62 -15.88 -5.01
CA THR A 100 -2.60 -15.63 -3.95
C THR A 100 -2.42 -16.63 -2.81
N VAL A 101 -2.67 -16.18 -1.60
CA VAL A 101 -2.64 -17.01 -0.39
C VAL A 101 -3.92 -16.71 0.40
N GLU A 102 -4.70 -17.76 0.65
CA GLU A 102 -5.89 -17.64 1.51
C GLU A 102 -5.46 -17.52 2.99
N GLY A 103 -6.23 -16.76 3.76
CA GLY A 103 -5.87 -16.45 5.14
C GLY A 103 -5.95 -17.60 6.12
N ASN A 104 -6.58 -18.72 5.74
CA ASN A 104 -6.58 -19.96 6.49
C ASN A 104 -5.32 -20.85 6.21
N THR A 105 -4.49 -20.47 5.25
CA THR A 105 -3.23 -21.15 4.95
C THR A 105 -2.27 -21.00 6.14
N PRO A 106 -1.64 -22.08 6.63
CA PRO A 106 -0.64 -21.97 7.68
C PRO A 106 0.48 -20.97 7.32
N ALA A 107 0.90 -20.15 8.28
CA ALA A 107 1.87 -19.09 8.04
C ALA A 107 3.18 -19.60 7.38
N SER A 108 3.67 -20.77 7.81
CA SER A 108 4.86 -21.40 7.22
C SER A 108 4.68 -21.78 5.74
N GLU A 109 3.52 -22.30 5.39
CA GLU A 109 3.18 -22.71 4.01
C GLU A 109 2.98 -21.48 3.11
N ALA A 110 2.27 -20.46 3.59
CA ALA A 110 2.07 -19.20 2.90
C ALA A 110 3.41 -18.53 2.57
N LYS A 111 4.29 -18.45 3.57
CA LYS A 111 5.64 -17.92 3.45
C LYS A 111 6.49 -18.69 2.44
N GLU A 112 6.48 -20.03 2.53
CA GLU A 112 7.21 -20.88 1.58
C GLU A 112 6.67 -20.71 0.15
N SER A 113 5.36 -20.60 -0.01
CA SER A 113 4.71 -20.37 -1.31
C SER A 113 5.16 -19.05 -1.94
N ILE A 114 5.14 -17.94 -1.18
CA ILE A 114 5.55 -16.62 -1.65
C ILE A 114 7.06 -16.61 -1.95
N ALA A 115 7.88 -17.14 -1.04
CA ALA A 115 9.33 -17.18 -1.22
C ALA A 115 9.72 -18.02 -2.44
N ARG A 116 9.10 -19.17 -2.64
CA ARG A 116 9.29 -20.02 -3.81
C ARG A 116 8.83 -19.33 -5.08
N PHE A 117 7.67 -18.68 -5.05
CA PHE A 117 7.14 -17.93 -6.18
C PHE A 117 8.11 -16.84 -6.64
N ILE A 118 8.62 -16.02 -5.72
CA ILE A 118 9.59 -14.97 -6.02
C ILE A 118 10.93 -15.59 -6.46
N GLY A 119 11.43 -16.60 -5.75
CA GLY A 119 12.71 -17.24 -6.03
C GLY A 119 12.79 -17.95 -7.38
N THR A 120 11.66 -18.34 -7.98
CA THR A 120 11.59 -18.95 -9.31
C THR A 120 11.49 -17.92 -10.44
N ARG A 121 11.43 -16.63 -10.15
CA ARG A 121 11.38 -15.53 -11.13
C ARG A 121 12.70 -14.78 -11.15
N PRO A 122 13.60 -15.10 -12.09
CA PRO A 122 14.86 -14.38 -12.21
C PRO A 122 14.61 -12.93 -12.57
N HIS A 123 15.51 -12.06 -12.16
CA HIS A 123 15.42 -10.62 -12.42
C HIS A 123 14.18 -9.93 -11.84
N THR A 124 13.64 -10.44 -10.71
CA THR A 124 12.61 -9.73 -9.95
C THR A 124 13.14 -8.37 -9.52
N LYS A 125 12.39 -7.30 -9.77
CA LYS A 125 12.75 -5.91 -9.46
C LYS A 125 11.83 -5.27 -8.44
N ALA A 126 10.57 -5.64 -8.46
CA ALA A 126 9.59 -5.16 -7.50
C ALA A 126 8.60 -6.26 -7.11
N VAL A 127 8.08 -6.14 -5.90
CA VAL A 127 6.99 -6.97 -5.39
C VAL A 127 6.00 -6.06 -4.69
N GLU A 128 4.74 -6.13 -5.13
CA GLU A 128 3.61 -5.50 -4.45
C GLU A 128 2.86 -6.57 -3.67
N ILE A 129 2.51 -6.28 -2.41
CA ILE A 129 1.77 -7.20 -1.55
C ILE A 129 0.49 -6.52 -1.09
N LEU A 130 -0.65 -7.05 -1.53
CA LEU A 130 -1.96 -6.59 -1.09
C LEU A 130 -2.57 -7.57 -0.11
N VAL A 131 -3.14 -7.05 0.98
CA VAL A 131 -3.62 -7.82 2.12
C VAL A 131 -5.05 -7.44 2.46
N VAL A 132 -5.91 -8.45 2.69
CA VAL A 132 -7.28 -8.28 3.16
C VAL A 132 -7.54 -9.19 4.36
N GLY A 133 -8.09 -8.64 5.45
CA GLY A 133 -8.54 -9.38 6.64
C GLY A 133 -7.44 -9.94 7.55
N LEU A 134 -6.15 -9.84 7.19
CA LEU A 134 -5.02 -10.52 7.86
C LEU A 134 -4.22 -9.64 8.82
N MET A 135 -4.78 -8.57 9.37
CA MET A 135 -3.99 -7.59 10.15
C MET A 135 -3.21 -8.22 11.31
N ASP A 136 -3.83 -9.12 12.07
CA ASP A 136 -3.20 -9.77 13.25
C ASP A 136 -2.19 -10.86 12.89
N GLN A 137 -2.28 -11.44 11.70
CA GLN A 137 -1.50 -12.63 11.31
C GLN A 137 -0.32 -12.29 10.40
N LEU A 138 -0.35 -11.13 9.78
CA LEU A 138 0.61 -10.75 8.75
C LEU A 138 2.03 -10.60 9.29
N GLY A 139 2.20 -10.14 10.53
CA GLY A 139 3.51 -10.08 11.19
C GLY A 139 4.23 -11.43 11.12
N ALA A 140 3.56 -12.49 11.55
CA ALA A 140 4.12 -13.85 11.51
C ALA A 140 4.38 -14.34 10.07
N LEU A 141 3.59 -13.89 9.10
CA LEU A 141 3.74 -14.27 7.69
C LEU A 141 4.91 -13.57 7.00
N LEU A 142 5.19 -12.32 7.34
CA LEU A 142 6.17 -11.49 6.65
C LEU A 142 7.48 -11.30 7.42
N GLU A 143 7.46 -11.27 8.76
CA GLU A 143 8.63 -10.92 9.58
C GLU A 143 9.74 -11.96 9.61
N GLU A 144 9.44 -13.25 9.51
CA GLU A 144 10.43 -14.31 9.64
C GLU A 144 10.92 -14.91 8.31
N GLY A 145 11.49 -14.10 7.42
CA GLY A 145 12.41 -14.70 6.45
C GLY A 145 11.91 -14.95 5.04
N THR A 146 11.25 -14.01 4.42
CA THR A 146 11.44 -13.83 2.99
C THR A 146 12.79 -13.11 2.80
N ALA A 147 13.89 -13.87 2.82
CA ALA A 147 15.22 -13.33 2.51
C ALA A 147 15.27 -12.92 1.05
N MET A 148 14.53 -11.86 0.70
CA MET A 148 14.57 -11.27 -0.63
C MET A 148 15.82 -10.41 -0.77
N ASP A 149 16.36 -10.38 -1.99
CA ASP A 149 17.45 -9.48 -2.36
C ASP A 149 17.05 -8.03 -1.99
N GLU A 150 17.93 -7.34 -1.29
CA GLU A 150 17.70 -5.96 -0.80
C GLU A 150 17.44 -4.96 -1.95
N ARG A 151 17.85 -5.32 -3.17
CA ARG A 151 17.60 -4.52 -4.39
C ARG A 151 16.18 -4.60 -4.93
N ILE A 152 15.37 -5.56 -4.46
CA ILE A 152 13.97 -5.69 -4.88
C ILE A 152 13.15 -4.64 -4.13
N ALA A 153 12.46 -3.76 -4.86
CA ALA A 153 11.51 -2.82 -4.27
C ALA A 153 10.31 -3.59 -3.71
N VAL A 154 9.97 -3.37 -2.42
CA VAL A 154 8.78 -3.97 -1.80
C VAL A 154 7.87 -2.86 -1.34
N PHE A 155 6.62 -2.95 -1.76
CA PHE A 155 5.54 -2.05 -1.39
C PHE A 155 4.22 -2.82 -1.31
N GLY A 156 3.18 -2.18 -0.85
CA GLY A 156 1.87 -2.82 -0.80
C GLY A 156 0.95 -2.19 0.22
N ALA A 157 -0.21 -2.81 0.41
CA ALA A 157 -1.31 -2.20 1.12
C ALA A 157 -2.16 -3.20 1.92
N PHE A 158 -2.72 -2.71 3.02
CA PHE A 158 -3.91 -3.25 3.64
C PHE A 158 -5.12 -2.57 3.00
N VAL A 159 -5.92 -3.35 2.27
CA VAL A 159 -7.06 -2.84 1.49
C VAL A 159 -8.34 -2.73 2.31
N ASP A 160 -8.26 -3.05 3.60
CA ASP A 160 -9.35 -2.97 4.56
C ASP A 160 -8.86 -2.54 5.95
N SER A 161 -9.80 -2.26 6.85
CA SER A 161 -9.52 -1.98 8.26
C SER A 161 -10.68 -2.45 9.12
N PRO A 162 -10.74 -3.75 9.49
CA PRO A 162 -11.80 -4.27 10.34
C PRO A 162 -12.01 -3.49 11.64
N PRO A 163 -10.96 -2.99 12.34
CA PRO A 163 -11.14 -2.16 13.53
C PRO A 163 -11.91 -0.86 13.28
N MET A 164 -11.87 -0.33 12.04
CA MET A 164 -12.64 0.84 11.61
C MET A 164 -13.98 0.47 10.97
N GLY A 165 -14.36 -0.81 10.96
CA GLY A 165 -15.59 -1.30 10.30
C GLY A 165 -15.51 -1.32 8.77
N VAL A 166 -14.31 -1.19 8.20
CA VAL A 166 -14.09 -1.26 6.75
C VAL A 166 -13.75 -2.68 6.35
N HIS A 167 -14.60 -3.28 5.52
CA HIS A 167 -14.42 -4.63 4.99
C HIS A 167 -14.08 -4.57 3.51
N GLY A 168 -12.87 -5.04 3.18
CA GLY A 168 -12.34 -5.01 1.82
C GLY A 168 -12.48 -6.33 1.07
N TYR A 169 -11.94 -6.32 -0.14
CA TYR A 169 -11.75 -7.50 -0.99
C TYR A 169 -10.53 -7.34 -1.89
N LEU A 170 -10.03 -8.48 -2.35
CA LEU A 170 -9.09 -8.61 -3.45
C LEU A 170 -9.71 -9.54 -4.51
N ILE A 171 -9.60 -9.18 -5.78
CA ILE A 171 -9.91 -10.06 -6.90
C ILE A 171 -8.64 -10.13 -7.75
N ALA A 172 -7.98 -11.28 -7.74
CA ALA A 172 -6.76 -11.51 -8.50
C ALA A 172 -7.05 -12.53 -9.60
N ASP A 173 -7.12 -12.08 -10.83
CA ASP A 173 -7.67 -12.81 -11.97
C ASP A 173 -9.08 -13.37 -11.67
N ASP A 174 -9.19 -14.67 -11.39
CA ASP A 174 -10.47 -15.35 -11.10
C ASP A 174 -10.66 -15.66 -9.60
N ALA A 175 -9.68 -15.33 -8.75
CA ALA A 175 -9.73 -15.58 -7.31
C ALA A 175 -10.23 -14.35 -6.56
N GLU A 176 -11.39 -14.48 -5.88
CA GLU A 176 -11.86 -13.47 -4.93
C GLU A 176 -11.43 -13.83 -3.51
N LEU A 177 -10.75 -12.93 -2.83
CA LEU A 177 -10.29 -13.07 -1.46
C LEU A 177 -10.97 -12.03 -0.57
N ARG A 178 -11.55 -12.48 0.54
CA ARG A 178 -12.05 -11.66 1.66
C ARG A 178 -11.17 -11.80 2.90
N PHE A 179 -10.27 -12.78 2.87
CA PHE A 179 -9.32 -13.08 3.91
C PHE A 179 -8.09 -13.73 3.26
N GLY A 180 -6.99 -12.97 3.14
CA GLY A 180 -5.80 -13.46 2.46
C GLY A 180 -4.90 -12.34 1.92
N MET A 181 -4.05 -12.70 0.99
CA MET A 181 -3.14 -11.79 0.32
C MET A 181 -2.89 -12.16 -1.14
N ALA A 182 -2.45 -11.17 -1.92
CA ALA A 182 -1.89 -11.36 -3.25
C ALA A 182 -0.49 -10.75 -3.30
N ALA A 183 0.50 -11.50 -3.79
CA ALA A 183 1.82 -10.98 -4.10
C ALA A 183 1.97 -10.87 -5.61
N ILE A 184 2.23 -9.67 -6.10
CA ILE A 184 2.42 -9.31 -7.49
C ILE A 184 3.91 -9.12 -7.73
N VAL A 185 4.50 -9.89 -8.63
CA VAL A 185 5.92 -9.88 -8.93
C VAL A 185 6.16 -9.26 -10.29
N PHE A 186 6.99 -8.23 -10.32
CA PHE A 186 7.44 -7.56 -11.52
C PHE A 186 8.88 -8.00 -11.82
N HIS A 187 9.09 -8.67 -12.95
CA HIS A 187 10.40 -9.25 -13.28
C HIS A 187 10.75 -9.15 -14.77
N GLY A 188 12.02 -9.06 -15.06
CA GLY A 188 12.58 -8.95 -16.42
C GLY A 188 13.99 -8.37 -16.41
N GLU A 189 14.83 -8.79 -17.36
CA GLU A 189 16.22 -8.32 -17.45
C GLU A 189 16.31 -6.81 -17.70
N THR A 190 15.37 -6.28 -18.47
CA THR A 190 15.35 -4.87 -18.87
C THR A 190 14.61 -3.99 -17.87
N LEU A 191 13.86 -4.58 -16.92
CA LEU A 191 13.12 -3.85 -15.91
C LEU A 191 14.07 -3.26 -14.87
N ASP A 192 13.87 -2.00 -14.56
CA ASP A 192 14.42 -1.32 -13.38
C ASP A 192 13.29 -0.77 -12.54
N ALA A 193 13.48 -0.78 -11.23
CA ALA A 193 12.57 -0.20 -10.25
C ALA A 193 13.33 0.70 -9.27
N HIS A 194 12.71 1.80 -8.87
CA HIS A 194 13.22 2.73 -7.88
C HIS A 194 12.09 3.11 -6.92
N ALA A 195 12.33 2.94 -5.63
CA ALA A 195 11.36 3.23 -4.59
C ALA A 195 11.78 4.46 -3.78
N VAL A 196 10.82 5.34 -3.53
CA VAL A 196 10.97 6.45 -2.56
C VAL A 196 9.90 6.32 -1.47
N ARG A 197 10.27 6.75 -0.27
CA ARG A 197 9.41 6.72 0.90
C ARG A 197 9.25 8.12 1.48
N ASN A 198 8.03 8.45 1.89
CA ASN A 198 7.75 9.58 2.77
C ASN A 198 7.08 9.09 4.06
N PHE A 199 7.42 9.71 5.20
CA PHE A 199 6.85 9.39 6.51
C PHE A 199 6.42 10.69 7.19
N GLY A 200 7.28 11.43 7.85
CA GLY A 200 7.00 12.81 8.29
C GLY A 200 6.29 12.96 9.64
N TRP A 201 6.38 11.96 10.51
CA TRP A 201 5.99 12.07 11.92
C TRP A 201 7.22 12.22 12.78
N ASN A 202 7.21 13.25 13.63
CA ASN A 202 8.29 13.56 14.55
C ASN A 202 7.98 13.07 15.96
N GLU A 203 8.94 12.40 16.57
CA GLU A 203 8.82 11.86 17.92
C GLU A 203 8.78 12.96 19.00
N LEU A 204 8.01 12.73 20.04
CA LEU A 204 7.83 13.62 21.19
C LEU A 204 8.11 12.93 22.51
N GLY A 205 8.77 13.65 23.39
CA GLY A 205 8.91 13.27 24.80
C GLY A 205 9.81 12.07 25.06
N ARG A 206 9.53 11.34 26.12
CA ARG A 206 10.28 10.18 26.56
C ARG A 206 9.76 8.88 25.94
N GLU A 207 10.55 7.82 26.04
CA GLU A 207 10.10 6.48 25.74
C GLU A 207 8.97 6.04 26.69
N ILE A 208 8.02 5.29 26.15
CA ILE A 208 6.88 4.67 26.79
C ILE A 208 6.92 3.18 26.42
N VAL A 209 6.71 2.29 27.34
CA VAL A 209 6.75 0.84 27.10
C VAL A 209 5.33 0.30 27.02
N ALA A 210 5.04 -0.47 25.98
CA ALA A 210 3.82 -1.28 25.92
C ALA A 210 3.99 -2.48 26.86
N THR A 211 3.46 -2.38 28.08
CA THR A 211 3.70 -3.39 29.14
C THR A 211 2.75 -4.59 29.03
N ARG A 212 1.53 -4.35 28.52
CA ARG A 212 0.56 -5.44 28.29
C ARG A 212 -0.17 -5.24 26.97
N VAL A 213 -0.07 -6.24 26.09
CA VAL A 213 -0.61 -6.21 24.73
C VAL A 213 -1.30 -7.53 24.42
N ASP A 214 -2.32 -7.49 23.57
CA ASP A 214 -3.06 -8.62 23.05
C ASP A 214 -3.39 -8.34 21.55
N GLY A 215 -2.57 -8.88 20.66
CA GLY A 215 -2.67 -8.57 19.22
C GLY A 215 -2.54 -7.07 18.91
N CYS A 216 -3.60 -6.48 18.37
CA CYS A 216 -3.67 -5.04 18.11
C CYS A 216 -4.09 -4.21 19.33
N THR A 217 -4.53 -4.82 20.44
CA THR A 217 -5.03 -4.11 21.62
C THR A 217 -3.93 -3.91 22.65
N VAL A 218 -3.59 -2.67 22.93
CA VAL A 218 -2.69 -2.28 24.02
C VAL A 218 -3.52 -2.05 25.28
N LYS A 219 -3.27 -2.92 26.28
CA LYS A 219 -3.96 -2.88 27.57
C LYS A 219 -3.27 -1.99 28.59
N GLU A 220 -1.93 -1.87 28.48
CA GLU A 220 -1.14 -1.00 29.37
C GLU A 220 0.05 -0.37 28.64
N LEU A 221 0.26 0.93 28.91
CA LEU A 221 1.47 1.67 28.56
C LEU A 221 2.11 2.17 29.89
N ASP A 222 3.38 1.81 30.13
CA ASP A 222 4.10 2.08 31.40
C ASP A 222 3.31 1.60 32.66
N GLY A 223 2.54 0.51 32.54
CA GLY A 223 1.69 0.01 33.62
C GLY A 223 0.40 0.80 33.85
N GLY A 224 0.09 1.77 33.01
CA GLY A 224 -1.12 2.60 33.10
C GLY A 224 -2.08 2.39 31.93
N ILE A 225 -3.30 2.93 32.06
CA ILE A 225 -4.34 2.90 31.03
C ILE A 225 -3.91 3.76 29.83
N PRO A 226 -3.87 3.20 28.60
CA PRO A 226 -3.36 3.92 27.42
C PRO A 226 -4.10 5.21 27.09
N LEU A 227 -5.44 5.23 27.21
CA LEU A 227 -6.26 6.43 26.97
C LEU A 227 -5.80 7.63 27.82
N ARG A 228 -5.36 7.40 29.09
CA ARG A 228 -4.89 8.47 29.98
C ARG A 228 -3.67 9.22 29.44
N ILE A 229 -2.86 8.59 28.61
CA ILE A 229 -1.72 9.22 27.94
C ILE A 229 -2.23 10.22 26.90
N TYR A 230 -3.19 9.81 26.06
CA TYR A 230 -3.80 10.66 25.04
C TYR A 230 -4.60 11.82 25.64
N GLU A 231 -5.37 11.57 26.71
CA GLU A 231 -6.07 12.62 27.46
C GLU A 231 -5.09 13.65 28.02
N ARG A 232 -4.00 13.17 28.63
CA ARG A 232 -3.04 14.04 29.32
C ARG A 232 -2.19 14.90 28.39
N TYR A 233 -1.69 14.32 27.29
CA TYR A 233 -0.72 14.99 26.42
C TYR A 233 -1.37 15.72 25.25
N PHE A 234 -2.51 15.25 24.77
CA PHE A 234 -3.18 15.79 23.58
C PHE A 234 -4.59 16.30 23.86
N GLY A 235 -5.15 16.05 25.04
CA GLY A 235 -6.53 16.41 25.37
C GLY A 235 -7.58 15.57 24.64
N ILE A 236 -7.16 14.49 23.96
CA ILE A 236 -8.04 13.59 23.19
C ILE A 236 -8.81 12.71 24.16
N LYS A 237 -10.14 12.66 24.00
CA LYS A 237 -11.06 11.99 24.92
C LYS A 237 -11.89 10.93 24.17
N ASP A 238 -12.60 10.15 24.97
CA ASP A 238 -13.65 9.21 24.47
C ASP A 238 -14.94 10.01 24.19
N ASP A 239 -15.02 10.66 23.04
CA ASP A 239 -16.14 11.50 22.61
C ASP A 239 -16.72 11.11 21.23
N GLY A 240 -16.36 9.92 20.74
CA GLY A 240 -16.76 9.41 19.45
C GLY A 240 -15.86 9.82 18.27
N ASN A 241 -14.93 10.77 18.47
CA ASN A 241 -13.97 11.22 17.43
C ASN A 241 -12.56 10.68 17.66
N PHE A 242 -12.36 9.86 18.70
CA PHE A 242 -11.04 9.38 19.11
C PHE A 242 -10.18 8.87 17.94
N GLY A 243 -10.72 8.04 17.07
CA GLY A 243 -9.95 7.42 15.98
C GLY A 243 -9.39 8.44 14.99
N SER A 244 -10.16 9.46 14.62
CA SER A 244 -9.70 10.55 13.73
C SER A 244 -8.68 11.44 14.40
N ASP A 245 -8.91 11.82 15.66
CA ASP A 245 -8.05 12.74 16.40
C ASP A 245 -6.73 12.09 16.79
N ALA A 246 -6.78 10.86 17.30
CA ALA A 246 -5.61 10.11 17.74
C ALA A 246 -4.75 9.57 16.58
N ALA A 247 -5.31 9.40 15.38
CA ALA A 247 -4.56 8.99 14.20
C ALA A 247 -3.42 9.96 13.82
N LEU A 248 -3.55 11.24 14.20
CA LEU A 248 -2.53 12.26 13.98
C LEU A 248 -1.38 12.20 14.99
N PHE A 249 -1.55 11.44 16.09
CA PHE A 249 -0.60 11.29 17.19
C PHE A 249 -0.25 9.82 17.45
N PRO A 250 0.46 9.16 16.51
CA PRO A 250 0.80 7.75 16.61
C PRO A 250 1.84 7.49 17.71
N LEU A 251 2.04 6.21 18.01
CA LEU A 251 3.20 5.71 18.71
C LEU A 251 4.28 5.33 17.69
N CYS A 252 5.46 5.96 17.77
CA CYS A 252 6.59 5.68 16.89
C CYS A 252 7.67 4.87 17.60
N PHE A 253 8.38 4.06 16.82
CA PHE A 253 9.54 3.29 17.29
C PHE A 253 10.57 3.15 16.17
N GLU A 254 11.82 2.96 16.57
CA GLU A 254 12.93 2.76 15.64
C GLU A 254 13.04 1.29 15.24
N GLU A 255 13.16 1.03 13.96
CA GLU A 255 13.41 -0.30 13.39
C GLU A 255 14.93 -0.61 13.41
N GLU A 256 15.28 -1.88 13.15
CA GLU A 256 16.68 -2.33 13.13
C GLU A 256 17.58 -1.62 12.12
N ASP A 257 17.00 -1.10 11.03
CA ASP A 257 17.71 -0.32 10.00
C ASP A 257 17.80 1.18 10.30
N GLY A 258 17.36 1.60 11.49
CA GLY A 258 17.31 3.00 11.92
C GLY A 258 16.13 3.79 11.34
N SER A 259 15.27 3.14 10.54
CA SER A 259 14.05 3.81 10.06
C SER A 259 12.97 3.82 11.14
N VAL A 260 12.11 4.85 11.11
CA VAL A 260 10.99 4.97 12.05
C VAL A 260 9.75 4.29 11.49
N SER A 261 9.07 3.53 12.33
CA SER A 261 7.75 2.95 12.11
C SER A 261 6.73 3.54 13.08
N ALA A 262 5.45 3.52 12.69
CA ALA A 262 4.35 4.00 13.51
C ALA A 262 3.32 2.91 13.78
N ARG A 263 2.59 3.08 14.89
CA ARG A 263 1.36 2.38 15.23
C ARG A 263 0.28 3.42 15.51
N VAL A 264 -0.80 3.35 14.75
CA VAL A 264 -1.90 4.32 14.80
C VAL A 264 -3.00 3.80 15.70
N PRO A 265 -3.39 4.51 16.77
CA PRO A 265 -4.54 4.15 17.57
C PRO A 265 -5.82 4.45 16.80
N LEU A 266 -6.72 3.47 16.73
CA LEU A 266 -7.96 3.57 15.96
C LEU A 266 -9.22 3.63 16.82
N LYS A 267 -9.20 2.96 17.98
CA LYS A 267 -10.40 2.75 18.77
C LYS A 267 -10.07 2.62 20.25
N ILE A 268 -10.98 3.13 21.10
CA ILE A 268 -10.99 2.84 22.54
C ILE A 268 -11.86 1.61 22.78
N GLU A 269 -11.35 0.66 23.56
CA GLU A 269 -12.16 -0.46 24.02
C GLU A 269 -13.12 -0.02 25.13
N GLU A 270 -14.39 -0.30 24.92
CA GLU A 270 -15.49 0.18 25.75
C GLU A 270 -15.28 -0.14 27.24
N GLY A 271 -15.38 0.89 28.09
CA GLY A 271 -15.32 0.77 29.54
C GLY A 271 -13.94 0.51 30.14
N SER A 272 -12.89 0.21 29.35
CA SER A 272 -11.55 -0.11 29.86
C SER A 272 -10.52 0.99 29.65
N GLY A 273 -10.65 1.79 28.60
CA GLY A 273 -9.65 2.76 28.16
C GLY A 273 -8.41 2.10 27.53
N GLU A 274 -8.48 0.82 27.22
CA GLU A 274 -7.52 0.12 26.38
C GLU A 274 -7.66 0.63 24.95
N LEU A 275 -6.59 0.61 24.16
CA LEU A 275 -6.60 1.12 22.80
C LEU A 275 -6.31 0.02 21.78
N THR A 276 -7.16 -0.07 20.75
CA THR A 276 -6.89 -0.91 19.59
C THR A 276 -6.20 -0.09 18.51
N PHE A 277 -5.10 -0.61 18.02
CA PHE A 277 -4.24 -0.02 16.99
C PHE A 277 -4.49 -0.65 15.61
N GLY A 278 -4.05 0.04 14.57
CA GLY A 278 -4.19 -0.44 13.19
C GLY A 278 -3.36 -1.65 12.84
N LEU A 279 -2.31 -1.92 13.63
CA LEU A 279 -1.39 -3.05 13.44
C LEU A 279 -1.02 -3.67 14.79
N PRO A 280 -0.63 -4.96 14.81
CA PRO A 280 -0.24 -5.64 16.04
C PRO A 280 1.00 -5.01 16.68
N MET A 281 1.07 -5.15 17.99
CA MET A 281 2.16 -4.68 18.82
C MET A 281 2.68 -5.81 19.69
N GLN A 282 3.91 -5.66 20.19
CA GLN A 282 4.52 -6.64 21.09
C GLN A 282 4.74 -6.03 22.48
N ALA A 283 4.45 -6.79 23.52
CA ALA A 283 4.78 -6.37 24.87
C ALA A 283 6.29 -6.21 25.05
N GLY A 284 6.69 -5.16 25.74
CA GLY A 284 8.09 -4.77 25.92
C GLY A 284 8.61 -3.81 24.85
N THR A 285 7.88 -3.58 23.75
CA THR A 285 8.29 -2.60 22.74
C THR A 285 8.25 -1.19 23.33
N LYS A 286 9.30 -0.44 23.03
CA LYS A 286 9.45 0.97 23.41
C LYS A 286 8.98 1.88 22.30
N PHE A 287 8.14 2.81 22.65
CA PHE A 287 7.56 3.79 21.74
C PHE A 287 7.80 5.20 22.22
N ARG A 288 7.70 6.16 21.33
CA ARG A 288 7.52 7.58 21.63
C ARG A 288 6.21 8.07 21.05
N LEU A 289 5.54 8.98 21.71
CA LEU A 289 4.46 9.74 21.09
C LEU A 289 5.03 10.50 19.88
N ALA A 290 4.21 10.74 18.87
CA ALA A 290 4.64 11.49 17.71
C ALA A 290 3.52 12.42 17.22
N TYR A 291 3.86 13.38 16.39
CA TYR A 291 2.93 14.28 15.70
C TYR A 291 3.30 14.39 14.23
N GLY A 292 2.31 14.60 13.38
CA GLY A 292 2.54 14.82 11.95
C GLY A 292 3.15 16.21 11.71
N ASP A 293 4.17 16.28 10.86
CA ASP A 293 4.84 17.51 10.43
C ASP A 293 4.56 17.78 8.94
N PRO A 294 3.53 18.58 8.61
CA PRO A 294 3.21 18.88 7.20
C PRO A 294 4.39 19.49 6.44
N TYR A 295 5.16 20.35 7.08
CA TYR A 295 6.33 20.96 6.43
C TYR A 295 7.43 19.94 6.14
N GLY A 296 7.74 19.07 7.09
CA GLY A 296 8.69 17.97 6.90
C GLY A 296 8.26 17.02 5.79
N ILE A 297 6.97 16.65 5.77
CA ILE A 297 6.38 15.81 4.72
C ILE A 297 6.56 16.44 3.33
N LEU A 298 6.19 17.71 3.16
CA LEU A 298 6.28 18.39 1.86
C LEU A 298 7.73 18.63 1.43
N THR A 299 8.62 18.89 2.38
CA THR A 299 10.06 19.00 2.12
C THR A 299 10.63 17.68 1.61
N LYS A 300 10.29 16.57 2.28
CA LYS A 300 10.72 15.22 1.86
C LYS A 300 10.12 14.83 0.52
N ALA A 301 8.88 15.20 0.25
CA ALA A 301 8.25 14.98 -1.06
C ALA A 301 9.03 15.69 -2.18
N ALA A 302 9.49 16.93 -1.96
CA ALA A 302 10.31 17.64 -2.94
C ALA A 302 11.69 17.00 -3.18
N GLU A 303 12.29 16.36 -2.17
CA GLU A 303 13.50 15.56 -2.34
C GLU A 303 13.21 14.31 -3.17
N ASN A 304 12.17 13.57 -2.82
CA ASN A 304 11.73 12.37 -3.52
C ASN A 304 11.36 12.68 -4.99
N ALA A 305 10.82 13.88 -5.28
CA ALA A 305 10.53 14.32 -6.64
C ALA A 305 11.80 14.46 -7.50
N ARG A 306 12.89 14.94 -6.91
CA ARG A 306 14.20 15.01 -7.61
C ARG A 306 14.74 13.62 -7.89
N ASP A 307 14.67 12.70 -6.93
CA ASP A 307 15.14 11.33 -7.08
C ASP A 307 14.32 10.58 -8.16
N MET A 308 12.98 10.73 -8.11
CA MET A 308 12.10 10.11 -9.09
C MET A 308 12.31 10.68 -10.50
N SER A 309 12.48 11.99 -10.63
CA SER A 309 12.80 12.65 -11.89
C SER A 309 14.16 12.19 -12.45
N ALA A 310 15.17 12.04 -11.61
CA ALA A 310 16.49 11.52 -12.01
C ALA A 310 16.39 10.06 -12.49
N PHE A 311 15.56 9.25 -11.87
CA PHE A 311 15.29 7.89 -12.31
C PHE A 311 14.54 7.85 -13.64
N SER A 312 13.66 8.83 -13.92
CA SER A 312 12.84 8.91 -15.15
C SER A 312 12.00 7.66 -15.39
N PRO A 313 11.05 7.33 -14.53
CA PRO A 313 10.19 6.15 -14.69
C PRO A 313 9.22 6.32 -15.86
N GLN A 314 8.77 5.19 -16.40
CA GLN A 314 7.71 5.11 -17.42
C GLN A 314 6.33 4.86 -16.80
N ALA A 315 6.30 4.41 -15.54
CA ALA A 315 5.11 4.23 -14.73
C ALA A 315 5.47 4.39 -13.25
N ILE A 316 4.51 4.89 -12.44
CA ILE A 316 4.63 4.95 -10.99
C ILE A 316 3.44 4.22 -10.36
N PHE A 317 3.75 3.33 -9.42
CA PHE A 317 2.79 2.67 -8.54
C PHE A 317 2.94 3.26 -7.14
N GLY A 318 1.84 3.70 -6.54
CA GLY A 318 1.86 4.36 -5.24
C GLY A 318 0.89 3.74 -4.24
N THR A 319 1.35 3.57 -3.01
CA THR A 319 0.51 3.33 -1.84
C THR A 319 0.76 4.42 -0.81
N ALA A 320 -0.29 5.02 -0.29
CA ALA A 320 -0.24 6.07 0.70
C ALA A 320 -1.18 5.76 1.86
N CYS A 321 -0.74 5.95 3.10
CA CYS A 321 -1.65 5.87 4.23
C CYS A 321 -2.71 6.97 4.16
N ILE A 322 -3.96 6.63 4.45
CA ILE A 322 -5.05 7.62 4.57
C ILE A 322 -4.72 8.70 5.63
N GLY A 323 -3.85 8.39 6.59
CA GLY A 323 -3.37 9.33 7.60
C GLY A 323 -2.67 10.57 7.01
N HIS A 324 -2.03 10.46 5.84
CA HIS A 324 -1.46 11.62 5.14
C HIS A 324 -2.56 12.56 4.63
N TYR A 325 -3.64 12.02 4.08
CA TYR A 325 -4.79 12.82 3.69
C TYR A 325 -5.50 13.46 4.90
N LEU A 326 -5.64 12.73 6.00
CA LEU A 326 -6.21 13.28 7.24
C LEU A 326 -5.37 14.44 7.80
N LEU A 327 -4.05 14.40 7.64
CA LEU A 327 -3.14 15.46 8.11
C LEU A 327 -3.06 16.64 7.14
N LEU A 328 -2.95 16.38 5.84
CA LEU A 328 -2.64 17.39 4.83
C LEU A 328 -3.87 17.93 4.11
N GLY A 329 -5.00 17.22 4.18
CA GLY A 329 -6.17 17.55 3.37
C GLY A 329 -5.84 17.52 1.87
N GLU A 330 -6.23 18.56 1.13
CA GLU A 330 -5.96 18.69 -0.30
C GLU A 330 -4.47 18.90 -0.63
N ASP A 331 -3.65 19.35 0.33
CA ASP A 331 -2.20 19.50 0.15
C ASP A 331 -1.48 18.15 -0.06
N VAL A 332 -2.17 17.03 0.14
CA VAL A 332 -1.66 15.70 -0.22
C VAL A 332 -1.30 15.60 -1.71
N VAL A 333 -1.94 16.40 -2.57
CA VAL A 333 -1.56 16.49 -4.00
C VAL A 333 -0.14 17.05 -4.15
N THR A 334 0.26 18.01 -3.30
CA THR A 334 1.62 18.54 -3.27
C THR A 334 2.62 17.49 -2.78
N GLU A 335 2.23 16.66 -1.82
CA GLU A 335 3.06 15.53 -1.39
C GLU A 335 3.33 14.53 -2.54
N MET A 336 2.39 14.37 -3.46
CA MET A 336 2.55 13.50 -4.62
C MET A 336 3.37 14.15 -5.76
N SER A 337 4.09 15.25 -5.50
CA SER A 337 4.98 15.89 -6.50
C SER A 337 6.00 14.95 -7.17
N PRO A 338 6.46 13.82 -6.57
CA PRO A 338 7.26 12.81 -7.28
C PRO A 338 6.58 12.22 -8.52
N CYS A 339 5.24 12.28 -8.59
CA CYS A 339 4.44 11.80 -9.72
C CYS A 339 4.22 12.89 -10.80
N ALA A 340 4.64 14.15 -10.58
CA ALA A 340 4.31 15.26 -11.45
C ALA A 340 4.82 15.06 -12.90
N GLY A 341 3.89 15.07 -13.85
CA GLY A 341 4.19 14.89 -15.27
C GLY A 341 4.57 13.47 -15.68
N LEU A 342 4.39 12.49 -14.79
CA LEU A 342 4.68 11.07 -15.01
C LEU A 342 3.37 10.27 -14.91
N PRO A 343 3.19 9.20 -15.74
CA PRO A 343 2.06 8.31 -15.58
C PRO A 343 2.08 7.67 -14.19
N SER A 344 1.00 7.83 -13.43
CA SER A 344 0.96 7.37 -12.04
C SER A 344 -0.41 6.86 -11.62
N SER A 345 -0.41 5.88 -10.72
CA SER A 345 -1.59 5.41 -10.00
C SER A 345 -1.24 5.27 -8.53
N THR A 346 -1.90 6.02 -7.67
CA THR A 346 -1.69 5.97 -6.22
C THR A 346 -3.01 5.64 -5.53
N VAL A 347 -2.97 4.70 -4.59
CA VAL A 347 -4.10 4.34 -3.73
C VAL A 347 -3.82 4.75 -2.30
N PHE A 348 -4.83 5.33 -1.64
CA PHE A 348 -4.81 5.61 -0.21
C PHE A 348 -5.45 4.46 0.54
N VAL A 349 -4.74 3.95 1.53
CA VAL A 349 -5.02 2.68 2.19
C VAL A 349 -4.94 2.80 3.71
N PHE A 350 -5.30 1.75 4.42
CA PHE A 350 -5.38 1.74 5.89
C PHE A 350 -4.09 1.33 6.59
N GLY A 351 -3.11 0.96 5.83
CA GLY A 351 -1.77 0.58 6.24
C GLY A 351 -1.00 0.06 5.04
N GLU A 352 0.31 0.05 5.14
CA GLU A 352 1.21 -0.31 4.05
C GLU A 352 2.00 -1.56 4.40
N VAL A 353 2.55 -2.18 3.35
CA VAL A 353 3.58 -3.20 3.45
C VAL A 353 4.87 -2.61 2.90
N ARG A 354 5.95 -2.67 3.67
CA ARG A 354 7.25 -2.15 3.27
C ARG A 354 8.41 -3.06 3.63
N ARG A 355 9.55 -2.76 3.10
CA ARG A 355 10.82 -3.38 3.48
C ARG A 355 11.47 -2.63 4.65
N VAL A 356 12.05 -3.39 5.58
CA VAL A 356 12.98 -2.93 6.62
C VAL A 356 14.19 -3.87 6.60
N GLY A 357 15.32 -3.41 6.12
CA GLY A 357 16.47 -4.27 5.88
C GLY A 357 16.10 -5.44 4.96
N ARG A 358 16.20 -6.67 5.45
CA ARG A 358 15.81 -7.90 4.70
C ARG A 358 14.40 -8.38 5.01
N ARG A 359 13.70 -7.76 5.95
CA ARG A 359 12.34 -8.13 6.35
C ARG A 359 11.30 -7.35 5.55
N ILE A 360 10.14 -7.95 5.42
CA ILE A 360 8.92 -7.28 4.96
C ILE A 360 8.04 -7.09 6.18
N VAL A 361 7.65 -5.85 6.42
CA VAL A 361 6.90 -5.49 7.62
C VAL A 361 5.61 -4.73 7.29
N PRO A 362 4.57 -4.91 8.11
CA PRO A 362 3.41 -4.05 8.08
C PRO A 362 3.76 -2.66 8.64
N ALA A 363 3.24 -1.62 8.01
CA ALA A 363 3.53 -0.24 8.36
C ALA A 363 2.28 0.64 8.36
N ASN A 364 2.33 1.74 9.09
CA ASN A 364 1.36 2.82 9.05
C ASN A 364 2.05 4.14 8.68
N LEU A 365 1.28 5.07 8.15
CA LEU A 365 1.69 6.45 7.92
C LEU A 365 2.89 6.58 6.97
N ASN A 366 2.89 5.79 5.91
CA ASN A 366 3.88 5.93 4.85
C ASN A 366 3.23 6.32 3.53
N VAL A 367 3.98 7.01 2.70
CA VAL A 367 3.79 7.05 1.26
C VAL A 367 4.95 6.30 0.63
N LEU A 368 4.62 5.29 -0.17
CA LEU A 368 5.56 4.47 -0.91
C LEU A 368 5.27 4.65 -2.40
N LEU A 369 6.21 5.20 -3.14
CA LEU A 369 6.11 5.36 -4.59
C LEU A 369 7.20 4.52 -5.26
N VAL A 370 6.80 3.67 -6.18
CA VAL A 370 7.71 2.80 -6.94
C VAL A 370 7.63 3.17 -8.41
N GLY A 371 8.65 3.85 -8.88
CA GLY A 371 8.85 4.12 -10.29
C GLY A 371 9.43 2.89 -10.99
N MET A 372 8.89 2.55 -12.16
CA MET A 372 9.39 1.46 -12.99
C MET A 372 9.67 1.93 -14.41
N LYS A 373 10.66 1.34 -15.03
CA LYS A 373 10.98 1.54 -16.46
C LYS A 373 11.62 0.31 -17.08
N GLU A 374 11.43 0.13 -18.37
CA GLU A 374 12.15 -0.84 -19.18
C GLU A 374 13.26 -0.16 -19.97
N LYS A 375 14.47 -0.70 -19.91
CA LYS A 375 15.58 -0.25 -20.73
C LYS A 375 15.34 -0.65 -22.17
N SER A 376 15.51 0.27 -23.10
CA SER A 376 15.42 -0.03 -24.54
C SER A 376 16.46 -1.08 -24.91
N ASN A 377 16.03 -2.20 -25.45
CA ASN A 377 16.88 -3.25 -26.03
C ASN A 377 17.49 -2.84 -27.39
N TYR A 378 17.39 -1.59 -27.79
CA TYR A 378 18.09 -1.13 -28.98
C TYR A 378 19.60 -1.12 -28.73
N VAL A 379 20.20 -2.32 -28.72
CA VAL A 379 21.59 -2.44 -29.16
C VAL A 379 21.56 -2.02 -30.62
N LYS A 380 22.11 -0.84 -30.93
CA LYS A 380 22.44 -0.48 -32.29
C LYS A 380 23.28 -1.64 -32.83
N ALA A 381 22.68 -2.42 -33.75
CA ALA A 381 23.48 -3.26 -34.62
C ALA A 381 24.40 -2.29 -35.38
N ALA A 382 25.67 -2.27 -34.97
CA ALA A 382 26.74 -1.54 -35.62
C ALA A 382 27.23 -2.35 -36.83
#